data_ba999e14fc478086df04f21e0d46d1c8
#
_entry.id   ba999e14fc478086df04f21e0d46d1c8
#
_cell.length_a   1.000
_cell.length_b   1.000
_cell.length_c   1.000
_cell.angle_alpha   90.00
_cell.angle_beta   90.00
_cell.angle_gamma   90.00
#
_symmetry.space_group_name_H-M   'P 1'
#
loop_
_entity.id
_entity.type
_entity.pdbx_description
1 polymer ?
#
loop_
_entity_poly.entity_id
_entity_poly.type
_entity_poly.pdbx_seq_one_letter_code
_entity_poly.pdbx_strand_id
1 'polypeptide(L)'
;ISRVNIDLCFKDLSQKDRDNIHKKNTIEFAKVIFDTGISWFWSDNRIKRNIPYKINGLQAILNNQNDKNGILLLFKHSLHLELDSRILAMHSEIYGIEREHNSKMFENIQRSGRLKSMKGITDRDNTLTFMRWLKKGKTVLYAPDQDYGIKKSIKVNFFGIPAATVTAPLKIIEKTGCKVFFINSYFDNGKLILDVEEINLDQSSVENFSRQLNLIIETKIKLHPHEYLWQHRRFKSTLGKKKIYQ
;
A
#
# COMPACT_ATOMS: atom_id res chain seq x y z
N ILE A 1 5.34 12.94 -13.94
CA ILE A 1 4.92 11.55 -13.69
C ILE A 1 3.47 11.52 -13.21
N SER A 2 3.12 12.16 -12.07
CA SER A 2 1.75 12.12 -11.51
C SER A 2 0.69 12.58 -12.51
N ARG A 3 0.94 13.70 -13.22
CA ARG A 3 0.06 14.19 -14.28
C ARG A 3 -0.22 13.13 -15.35
N VAL A 4 0.83 12.50 -15.86
CA VAL A 4 0.71 11.45 -16.89
C VAL A 4 -0.15 10.27 -16.40
N ASN A 5 0.08 9.82 -15.18
CA ASN A 5 -0.70 8.72 -14.61
C ASN A 5 -2.18 9.09 -14.43
N ILE A 6 -2.47 10.30 -13.94
CA ILE A 6 -3.84 10.80 -13.76
C ILE A 6 -4.55 10.91 -15.11
N ASP A 7 -3.89 11.50 -16.12
CA ASP A 7 -4.47 11.66 -17.46
C ASP A 7 -4.72 10.30 -18.13
N LEU A 8 -3.87 9.32 -17.90
CA LEU A 8 -4.05 7.95 -18.38
C LEU A 8 -5.22 7.24 -17.67
N CYS A 9 -5.29 7.33 -16.34
CA CYS A 9 -6.24 6.56 -15.53
C CYS A 9 -7.65 7.13 -15.52
N PHE A 10 -7.81 8.44 -15.73
CA PHE A 10 -9.10 9.14 -15.65
C PHE A 10 -9.50 9.76 -16.98
N LYS A 11 -9.39 9.01 -18.07
CA LYS A 11 -9.72 9.49 -19.43
C LYS A 11 -11.17 9.93 -19.58
N ASP A 12 -12.07 9.33 -18.81
CA ASP A 12 -13.52 9.64 -18.84
C ASP A 12 -13.86 10.94 -18.11
N LEU A 13 -12.93 11.49 -17.33
CA LEU A 13 -13.12 12.77 -16.66
C LEU A 13 -12.73 13.94 -17.58
N SER A 14 -13.37 15.11 -17.34
CA SER A 14 -12.98 16.34 -18.02
C SER A 14 -11.53 16.73 -17.71
N GLN A 15 -10.92 17.53 -18.58
CA GLN A 15 -9.56 18.04 -18.34
C GLN A 15 -9.50 18.84 -17.01
N LYS A 16 -10.53 19.64 -16.75
CA LYS A 16 -10.65 20.43 -15.51
C LYS A 16 -10.67 19.55 -14.26
N ASP A 17 -11.35 18.40 -14.30
CA ASP A 17 -11.40 17.47 -13.15
C ASP A 17 -10.05 16.79 -12.93
N ARG A 18 -9.38 16.36 -14.01
CA ARG A 18 -8.02 15.80 -13.92
C ARG A 18 -7.02 16.82 -13.37
N ASP A 19 -7.13 18.09 -13.80
CA ASP A 19 -6.30 19.19 -13.27
C ASP A 19 -6.54 19.41 -11.78
N ASN A 20 -7.78 19.34 -11.34
CA ASN A 20 -8.14 19.45 -9.93
C ASN A 20 -7.56 18.28 -9.10
N ILE A 21 -7.69 17.04 -9.60
CA ILE A 21 -7.07 15.86 -8.94
C ILE A 21 -5.56 16.06 -8.83
N HIS A 22 -4.91 16.46 -9.92
CA HIS A 22 -3.45 16.67 -9.94
C HIS A 22 -3.01 17.79 -8.96
N LYS A 23 -3.73 18.92 -8.95
CA LYS A 23 -3.46 20.03 -8.02
C LYS A 23 -3.57 19.57 -6.57
N LYS A 24 -4.66 18.90 -6.20
CA LYS A 24 -4.85 18.36 -4.85
C LYS A 24 -3.77 17.34 -4.50
N ASN A 25 -3.47 16.40 -5.42
CA ASN A 25 -2.40 15.40 -5.21
C ASN A 25 -1.03 16.04 -4.98
N THR A 26 -0.72 17.13 -5.68
CA THR A 26 0.54 17.87 -5.47
C THR A 26 0.61 18.49 -4.08
N ILE A 27 -0.50 19.03 -3.58
CA ILE A 27 -0.60 19.60 -2.23
C ILE A 27 -0.42 18.48 -1.18
N GLU A 28 -1.14 17.37 -1.35
CA GLU A 28 -1.03 16.23 -0.41
C GLU A 28 0.38 15.61 -0.46
N PHE A 29 0.99 15.51 -1.65
CA PHE A 29 2.36 15.02 -1.79
C PHE A 29 3.38 15.88 -1.02
N ALA A 30 3.18 17.19 -0.94
CA ALA A 30 4.04 18.07 -0.15
C ALA A 30 3.96 17.77 1.37
N LYS A 31 2.86 17.18 1.85
CA LYS A 31 2.68 16.82 3.27
C LYS A 31 3.41 15.52 3.64
N VAL A 32 3.76 14.67 2.67
CA VAL A 32 4.39 13.35 2.90
C VAL A 32 5.60 13.42 3.82
N ILE A 33 6.43 14.47 3.70
CA ILE A 33 7.61 14.64 4.53
C ILE A 33 7.24 14.87 6.02
N PHE A 34 6.15 15.59 6.28
CA PHE A 34 5.66 15.84 7.64
C PHE A 34 5.04 14.56 8.22
N ASP A 35 4.19 13.86 7.46
CA ASP A 35 3.58 12.61 7.89
C ASP A 35 4.63 11.53 8.18
N THR A 36 5.67 11.47 7.35
CA THR A 36 6.84 10.61 7.57
C THR A 36 7.57 10.98 8.84
N GLY A 37 7.85 12.27 9.06
CA GLY A 37 8.50 12.75 10.27
C GLY A 37 7.68 12.46 11.53
N ILE A 38 6.36 12.67 11.49
CA ILE A 38 5.44 12.35 12.58
C ILE A 38 5.51 10.85 12.87
N SER A 39 5.43 10.01 11.85
CA SER A 39 5.39 8.54 11.97
C SER A 39 6.67 7.98 12.59
N TRP A 40 7.83 8.52 12.20
CA TRP A 40 9.11 7.99 12.65
C TRP A 40 9.61 8.57 13.96
N PHE A 41 9.25 9.84 14.29
CA PHE A 41 9.86 10.54 15.42
C PHE A 41 8.92 10.78 16.60
N TRP A 42 7.60 10.86 16.41
CA TRP A 42 6.70 11.11 17.51
C TRP A 42 6.44 9.85 18.36
N SER A 43 6.16 10.07 19.65
CA SER A 43 5.68 9.01 20.53
C SER A 43 4.20 8.70 20.26
N ASP A 44 3.74 7.50 20.64
CA ASP A 44 2.34 7.09 20.52
C ASP A 44 1.39 8.09 21.19
N ASN A 45 1.75 8.56 22.38
CA ASN A 45 0.93 9.53 23.11
C ASN A 45 0.82 10.87 22.38
N ARG A 46 1.89 11.31 21.68
CA ARG A 46 1.86 12.52 20.89
C ARG A 46 0.99 12.36 19.64
N ILE A 47 1.09 11.22 18.96
CA ILE A 47 0.23 10.90 17.81
C ILE A 47 -1.24 10.87 18.24
N LYS A 48 -1.57 10.11 19.31
CA LYS A 48 -2.95 9.98 19.82
C LYS A 48 -3.59 11.33 20.18
N ARG A 49 -2.81 12.28 20.68
CA ARG A 49 -3.33 13.61 21.06
C ARG A 49 -3.50 14.58 19.92
N ASN A 50 -2.68 14.46 18.86
CA ASN A 50 -2.58 15.52 17.85
C ASN A 50 -3.04 15.08 16.47
N ILE A 51 -3.15 13.79 16.20
CA ILE A 51 -3.60 13.25 14.92
C ILE A 51 -4.98 12.60 15.11
N PRO A 52 -6.06 13.22 14.67
CA PRO A 52 -7.37 12.57 14.68
C PRO A 52 -7.37 11.38 13.73
N TYR A 53 -7.71 10.20 14.22
CA TYR A 53 -7.85 9.02 13.37
C TYR A 53 -8.96 8.09 13.84
N LYS A 54 -9.38 7.17 12.95
CA LYS A 54 -10.32 6.09 13.24
C LYS A 54 -9.90 4.86 12.46
N ILE A 55 -9.94 3.69 13.09
CA ILE A 55 -9.72 2.40 12.44
C ILE A 55 -11.04 1.63 12.48
N ASN A 56 -11.68 1.50 11.33
CA ASN A 56 -12.85 0.65 11.18
C ASN A 56 -12.37 -0.78 10.87
N GLY A 57 -13.02 -1.79 11.42
CA GLY A 57 -12.67 -3.19 11.18
C GLY A 57 -11.41 -3.70 11.91
N LEU A 58 -10.80 -2.92 12.81
CA LEU A 58 -9.62 -3.34 13.59
C LEU A 58 -9.85 -4.66 14.31
N GLN A 59 -11.05 -4.87 14.86
CA GLN A 59 -11.38 -6.09 15.61
C GLN A 59 -11.23 -7.35 14.75
N ALA A 60 -11.47 -7.27 13.44
CA ALA A 60 -11.27 -8.39 12.53
C ALA A 60 -9.79 -8.81 12.44
N ILE A 61 -8.86 -7.85 12.47
CA ILE A 61 -7.44 -8.17 12.57
C ILE A 61 -7.13 -8.81 13.92
N LEU A 62 -7.57 -8.20 15.03
CA LEU A 62 -7.25 -8.65 16.38
C LEU A 62 -7.77 -10.07 16.66
N ASN A 63 -8.97 -10.40 16.19
CA ASN A 63 -9.57 -11.73 16.33
C ASN A 63 -8.83 -12.82 15.54
N ASN A 64 -8.11 -12.43 14.48
CA ASN A 64 -7.36 -13.34 13.62
C ASN A 64 -5.84 -13.27 13.83
N GLN A 65 -5.36 -12.34 14.63
CA GLN A 65 -3.96 -12.26 15.01
C GLN A 65 -3.57 -13.49 15.85
N ASN A 66 -2.40 -14.06 15.53
CA ASN A 66 -1.91 -15.31 16.12
C ASN A 66 -2.75 -16.56 15.80
N ASP A 67 -3.71 -16.46 14.88
CA ASP A 67 -4.31 -17.64 14.27
C ASP A 67 -3.24 -18.39 13.45
N LYS A 68 -3.44 -19.69 13.26
CA LYS A 68 -2.45 -20.62 12.67
C LYS A 68 -1.84 -20.15 11.35
N ASN A 69 -2.56 -19.38 10.56
CA ASN A 69 -2.16 -19.04 9.19
C ASN A 69 -1.80 -17.57 8.97
N GLY A 70 -1.90 -16.72 9.99
CA GLY A 70 -1.56 -15.29 9.91
C GLY A 70 -2.44 -14.47 8.94
N ILE A 71 -2.07 -13.20 8.79
CA ILE A 71 -2.80 -12.24 7.97
C ILE A 71 -1.85 -11.58 6.96
N LEU A 72 -2.17 -11.68 5.67
CA LEU A 72 -1.60 -10.82 4.63
C LEU A 72 -2.48 -9.58 4.51
N LEU A 73 -1.98 -8.46 4.97
CA LEU A 73 -2.69 -7.20 4.97
C LEU A 73 -2.25 -6.36 3.78
N LEU A 74 -3.08 -6.35 2.74
CA LEU A 74 -2.84 -5.62 1.50
C LEU A 74 -3.30 -4.17 1.63
N PHE A 75 -2.60 -3.27 0.96
CA PHE A 75 -2.96 -1.86 0.88
C PHE A 75 -2.49 -1.23 -0.42
N LYS A 76 -3.04 -0.07 -0.78
CA LYS A 76 -2.55 0.78 -1.86
C LYS A 76 -1.49 1.75 -1.32
N HIS A 77 -0.56 2.18 -2.14
CA HIS A 77 0.35 3.27 -1.77
C HIS A 77 -0.42 4.60 -1.66
N SER A 78 -0.86 4.93 -0.46
CA SER A 78 -1.35 6.27 -0.13
C SER A 78 -0.18 7.25 0.04
N LEU A 79 -0.43 8.55 -0.05
CA LEU A 79 0.57 9.58 0.24
C LEU A 79 0.94 9.63 1.74
N HIS A 80 0.05 9.15 2.60
CA HIS A 80 0.23 9.11 4.06
C HIS A 80 0.56 7.69 4.59
N LEU A 81 1.09 6.82 3.75
CA LEU A 81 1.37 5.40 4.05
C LEU A 81 2.18 5.16 5.33
N GLU A 82 3.18 6.00 5.62
CA GLU A 82 3.98 5.87 6.84
C GLU A 82 3.11 6.10 8.08
N LEU A 83 2.20 7.09 8.01
CA LEU A 83 1.28 7.40 9.11
C LEU A 83 0.23 6.31 9.27
N ASP A 84 -0.31 5.77 8.17
CA ASP A 84 -1.25 4.64 8.18
C ASP A 84 -0.66 3.43 8.91
N SER A 85 0.54 3.05 8.48
CA SER A 85 1.27 1.92 9.04
C SER A 85 1.61 2.12 10.51
N ARG A 86 2.01 3.34 10.87
CA ARG A 86 2.32 3.73 12.24
C ARG A 86 1.12 3.64 13.16
N ILE A 87 -0.02 4.21 12.74
CA ILE A 87 -1.26 4.19 13.53
C ILE A 87 -1.76 2.74 13.69
N LEU A 88 -1.76 1.96 12.62
CA LEU A 88 -2.18 0.57 12.71
C LEU A 88 -1.28 -0.24 13.67
N ALA A 89 0.03 -0.05 13.60
CA ALA A 89 1.00 -0.73 14.46
C ALA A 89 0.94 -0.31 15.94
N MET A 90 0.30 0.83 16.26
CA MET A 90 0.00 1.21 17.64
C MET A 90 -1.15 0.39 18.25
N HIS A 91 -1.94 -0.31 17.43
CA HIS A 91 -3.14 -1.03 17.85
C HIS A 91 -3.09 -2.54 17.57
N SER A 92 -2.12 -2.99 16.77
CA SER A 92 -1.98 -4.40 16.39
C SER A 92 -0.52 -4.76 16.13
N GLU A 93 -0.17 -6.05 16.23
CA GLU A 93 1.19 -6.51 15.91
C GLU A 93 1.40 -6.57 14.40
N ILE A 94 2.17 -5.65 13.85
CA ILE A 94 2.42 -5.52 12.42
C ILE A 94 3.88 -5.81 12.08
N TYR A 95 4.08 -6.53 10.99
CA TYR A 95 5.36 -6.79 10.35
C TYR A 95 5.36 -6.15 8.95
N GLY A 96 6.43 -5.45 8.60
CA GLY A 96 6.54 -4.71 7.35
C GLY A 96 7.42 -5.40 6.31
N ILE A 97 7.08 -5.21 5.04
CA ILE A 97 7.93 -5.55 3.91
C ILE A 97 8.35 -4.24 3.26
N GLU A 98 9.65 -4.03 3.10
CA GLU A 98 10.20 -2.81 2.53
C GLU A 98 11.16 -3.10 1.38
N ARG A 99 11.50 -2.08 0.64
CA ARG A 99 12.66 -2.08 -0.26
C ARG A 99 13.80 -1.38 0.45
N GLU A 100 14.96 -2.00 0.49
CA GLU A 100 16.18 -1.38 0.99
C GLU A 100 16.50 -0.09 0.21
N HIS A 101 16.83 0.97 0.92
CA HIS A 101 17.14 2.26 0.33
C HIS A 101 18.61 2.31 -0.11
N ASN A 102 18.91 3.03 -1.21
CA ASN A 102 20.27 3.12 -1.74
C ASN A 102 21.24 3.85 -0.79
N SER A 103 20.75 4.76 0.05
CA SER A 103 21.53 5.44 1.09
C SER A 103 21.42 4.67 2.40
N LYS A 104 22.52 4.13 2.89
CA LYS A 104 22.57 3.41 4.19
C LYS A 104 22.16 4.27 5.37
N MET A 105 22.50 5.57 5.33
CA MET A 105 22.10 6.50 6.40
C MET A 105 20.58 6.67 6.42
N PHE A 106 19.96 6.91 5.27
CA PHE A 106 18.51 7.05 5.16
C PHE A 106 17.78 5.75 5.51
N GLU A 107 18.32 4.60 5.07
CA GLU A 107 17.81 3.26 5.41
C GLU A 107 17.76 3.06 6.93
N ASN A 108 18.85 3.40 7.63
CA ASN A 108 18.91 3.27 9.09
C ASN A 108 17.86 4.17 9.78
N ILE A 109 17.67 5.40 9.33
CA ILE A 109 16.66 6.32 9.87
C ILE A 109 15.26 5.78 9.65
N GLN A 110 14.94 5.40 8.42
CA GLN A 110 13.64 4.83 8.04
C GLN A 110 13.32 3.58 8.85
N ARG A 111 14.26 2.63 8.87
CA ARG A 111 14.11 1.36 9.58
C ARG A 111 13.95 1.56 11.08
N SER A 112 14.74 2.42 11.68
CA SER A 112 14.63 2.78 13.10
C SER A 112 13.29 3.43 13.41
N GLY A 113 12.81 4.31 12.53
CA GLY A 113 11.50 4.97 12.66
C GLY A 113 10.35 3.98 12.63
N ARG A 114 10.33 3.07 11.66
CA ARG A 114 9.31 2.03 11.51
C ARG A 114 9.33 1.01 12.65
N LEU A 115 10.51 0.60 13.12
CA LEU A 115 10.67 -0.36 14.22
C LEU A 115 10.25 0.17 15.58
N LYS A 116 9.92 1.45 15.72
CA LYS A 116 9.30 1.97 16.96
C LYS A 116 7.95 1.34 17.24
N SER A 117 7.23 0.90 16.23
CA SER A 117 5.90 0.30 16.37
C SER A 117 5.76 -1.05 15.69
N MET A 118 6.41 -1.26 14.55
CA MET A 118 6.39 -2.55 13.87
C MET A 118 7.24 -3.57 14.62
N LYS A 119 6.77 -4.80 14.71
CA LYS A 119 7.47 -5.92 15.38
C LYS A 119 8.61 -6.50 14.57
N GLY A 120 8.68 -6.21 13.29
CA GLY A 120 9.76 -6.63 12.40
C GLY A 120 9.60 -6.05 11.01
N ILE A 121 10.73 -5.89 10.32
CA ILE A 121 10.78 -5.39 8.95
C ILE A 121 11.75 -6.26 8.17
N THR A 122 11.40 -6.61 6.94
CA THR A 122 12.27 -7.40 6.06
C THR A 122 12.27 -6.81 4.65
N ASP A 123 13.36 -7.04 3.92
CA ASP A 123 13.42 -6.69 2.50
C ASP A 123 12.41 -7.54 1.70
N ARG A 124 11.83 -6.94 0.69
CA ARG A 124 10.83 -7.55 -0.21
C ARG A 124 11.36 -8.78 -0.97
N ASP A 125 12.67 -8.88 -1.15
CA ASP A 125 13.29 -10.02 -1.82
C ASP A 125 13.55 -11.18 -0.84
N ASN A 126 13.46 -10.94 0.48
CA ASN A 126 13.55 -11.96 1.52
C ASN A 126 12.19 -12.64 1.79
N THR A 127 11.66 -13.29 0.76
CA THR A 127 10.34 -13.94 0.81
C THR A 127 10.22 -15.01 1.90
N LEU A 128 11.30 -15.70 2.24
CA LEU A 128 11.29 -16.72 3.29
C LEU A 128 10.97 -16.16 4.67
N THR A 129 11.44 -14.96 4.97
CA THR A 129 11.22 -14.33 6.28
C THR A 129 9.75 -13.96 6.46
N PHE A 130 9.13 -13.24 5.52
CA PHE A 130 7.74 -12.84 5.69
C PHE A 130 6.76 -14.01 5.55
N MET A 131 7.07 -15.03 4.75
CA MET A 131 6.29 -16.28 4.72
C MET A 131 6.37 -17.04 6.06
N ARG A 132 7.53 -17.02 6.71
CA ARG A 132 7.70 -17.58 8.04
C ARG A 132 6.88 -16.83 9.10
N TRP A 133 6.80 -15.51 9.00
CA TRP A 133 5.94 -14.68 9.86
C TRP A 133 4.46 -15.04 9.69
N LEU A 134 3.98 -15.12 8.46
CA LEU A 134 2.60 -15.55 8.17
C LEU A 134 2.29 -16.93 8.76
N LYS A 135 3.15 -17.93 8.53
CA LYS A 135 2.99 -19.28 9.09
C LYS A 135 3.04 -19.33 10.62
N LYS A 136 3.55 -18.29 11.27
CA LYS A 136 3.55 -18.10 12.73
C LYS A 136 2.38 -17.24 13.22
N GLY A 137 1.35 -17.06 12.42
CA GLY A 137 0.16 -16.28 12.80
C GLY A 137 0.35 -14.76 12.78
N LYS A 138 1.42 -14.22 12.18
CA LYS A 138 1.70 -12.78 12.21
C LYS A 138 0.96 -12.04 11.10
N THR A 139 0.72 -10.74 11.34
CA THR A 139 0.14 -9.83 10.34
C THR A 139 1.24 -9.14 9.57
N VAL A 140 1.28 -9.35 8.26
CA VAL A 140 2.32 -8.81 7.36
C VAL A 140 1.71 -7.81 6.39
N LEU A 141 2.21 -6.57 6.40
CA LEU A 141 1.84 -5.52 5.45
C LEU A 141 2.49 -5.73 4.09
N TYR A 142 1.71 -5.62 3.02
CA TYR A 142 2.20 -5.74 1.64
C TYR A 142 1.44 -4.82 0.68
N ALA A 143 2.17 -3.98 -0.06
CA ALA A 143 1.61 -3.11 -1.10
C ALA A 143 1.94 -3.63 -2.51
N PRO A 144 0.96 -4.19 -3.25
CA PRO A 144 1.19 -4.86 -4.53
C PRO A 144 1.06 -3.95 -5.76
N ASP A 145 0.75 -2.68 -5.62
CA ASP A 145 0.26 -1.79 -6.67
C ASP A 145 1.32 -1.03 -7.47
N GLN A 146 2.60 -1.34 -7.25
CA GLN A 146 3.70 -0.72 -8.00
C GLN A 146 4.23 -1.63 -9.13
N ASP A 147 4.83 -1.00 -10.16
CA ASP A 147 5.50 -1.68 -11.25
C ASP A 147 6.94 -2.06 -10.86
N TYR A 148 7.16 -3.33 -10.60
CA TYR A 148 8.48 -3.91 -10.27
C TYR A 148 9.16 -4.61 -11.45
N GLY A 149 8.65 -4.38 -12.68
CA GLY A 149 9.15 -4.99 -13.91
C GLY A 149 8.43 -6.28 -14.29
N ILE A 150 8.58 -6.69 -15.54
CA ILE A 150 7.84 -7.84 -16.12
C ILE A 150 8.25 -9.19 -15.52
N LYS A 151 9.52 -9.34 -15.11
CA LYS A 151 10.04 -10.65 -14.66
C LYS A 151 9.29 -11.26 -13.45
N LYS A 152 8.73 -10.42 -12.57
CA LYS A 152 8.00 -10.83 -11.35
C LYS A 152 6.49 -10.50 -11.43
N SER A 153 6.00 -10.18 -12.62
CA SER A 153 4.65 -9.65 -12.83
C SER A 153 3.98 -10.33 -14.02
N ILE A 154 2.66 -10.22 -14.06
CA ILE A 154 1.88 -10.46 -15.27
C ILE A 154 1.29 -9.14 -15.78
N LYS A 155 0.87 -9.16 -17.03
CA LYS A 155 0.27 -8.00 -17.70
C LYS A 155 -1.24 -8.09 -17.58
N VAL A 156 -1.82 -7.34 -16.66
CA VAL A 156 -3.27 -7.19 -16.48
C VAL A 156 -3.66 -5.73 -16.43
N ASN A 157 -4.93 -5.43 -16.69
CA ASN A 157 -5.38 -4.03 -16.72
C ASN A 157 -5.37 -3.39 -15.33
N PHE A 158 -5.02 -2.11 -15.31
CA PHE A 158 -5.19 -1.17 -14.21
C PHE A 158 -5.75 0.13 -14.79
N PHE A 159 -6.95 0.53 -14.39
CA PHE A 159 -7.73 1.60 -15.03
C PHE A 159 -7.91 1.39 -16.55
N GLY A 160 -8.18 0.16 -16.96
CA GLY A 160 -8.31 -0.20 -18.37
C GLY A 160 -6.99 -0.23 -19.17
N ILE A 161 -5.86 0.05 -18.53
CA ILE A 161 -4.54 0.15 -19.16
C ILE A 161 -3.68 -1.05 -18.77
N PRO A 162 -3.02 -1.74 -19.73
CA PRO A 162 -2.12 -2.84 -19.40
C PRO A 162 -1.02 -2.41 -18.45
N ALA A 163 -0.93 -3.04 -17.28
CA ALA A 163 0.04 -2.75 -16.23
C ALA A 163 0.74 -4.01 -15.76
N ALA A 164 2.04 -3.90 -15.43
CA ALA A 164 2.77 -4.98 -14.79
C ALA A 164 2.30 -5.12 -13.34
N THR A 165 1.61 -6.21 -13.03
CA THR A 165 1.07 -6.49 -11.70
C THR A 165 1.77 -7.68 -11.09
N VAL A 166 2.27 -7.52 -9.87
CA VAL A 166 3.07 -8.55 -9.17
C VAL A 166 2.24 -9.79 -8.85
N THR A 167 2.85 -10.96 -9.02
CA THR A 167 2.18 -12.25 -8.75
C THR A 167 2.47 -12.80 -7.35
N ALA A 168 3.32 -12.12 -6.59
CA ALA A 168 3.74 -12.56 -5.26
C ALA A 168 2.59 -12.76 -4.27
N PRO A 169 1.54 -11.90 -4.20
CA PRO A 169 0.46 -12.09 -3.23
C PRO A 169 -0.22 -13.46 -3.36
N LEU A 170 -0.58 -13.89 -4.57
CA LEU A 170 -1.20 -15.21 -4.77
C LEU A 170 -0.27 -16.33 -4.28
N LYS A 171 1.00 -16.30 -4.68
CA LYS A 171 1.99 -17.31 -4.26
C LYS A 171 2.19 -17.37 -2.74
N ILE A 172 2.09 -16.21 -2.08
CA ILE A 172 2.17 -16.13 -0.61
C ILE A 172 0.95 -16.82 0.01
N ILE A 173 -0.25 -16.51 -0.47
CA ILE A 173 -1.51 -17.08 0.02
C ILE A 173 -1.51 -18.60 -0.16
N GLU A 174 -1.22 -19.09 -1.36
CA GLU A 174 -1.15 -20.52 -1.68
C GLU A 174 -0.19 -21.30 -0.77
N LYS A 175 0.97 -20.69 -0.44
CA LYS A 175 2.00 -21.36 0.36
C LYS A 175 1.80 -21.23 1.87
N THR A 176 1.04 -20.27 2.33
CA THR A 176 0.86 -19.99 3.76
C THR A 176 -0.55 -20.27 4.26
N GLY A 177 -1.56 -20.27 3.39
CA GLY A 177 -2.97 -20.34 3.76
C GLY A 177 -3.43 -19.12 4.59
N CYS A 178 -2.71 -18.01 4.54
CA CYS A 178 -3.03 -16.82 5.33
C CYS A 178 -4.36 -16.19 4.90
N LYS A 179 -5.04 -15.58 5.86
CA LYS A 179 -6.19 -14.73 5.56
C LYS A 179 -5.74 -13.44 4.87
N VAL A 180 -6.59 -12.90 4.02
CA VAL A 180 -6.28 -11.70 3.26
C VAL A 180 -7.21 -10.58 3.67
N PHE A 181 -6.63 -9.48 4.12
CA PHE A 181 -7.35 -8.25 4.42
C PHE A 181 -6.85 -7.14 3.52
N PHE A 182 -7.70 -6.16 3.28
CA PHE A 182 -7.33 -4.94 2.58
C PHE A 182 -7.55 -3.73 3.50
N ILE A 183 -6.57 -2.82 3.50
CA ILE A 183 -6.69 -1.51 4.13
C ILE A 183 -6.90 -0.44 3.06
N ASN A 184 -7.98 0.33 3.21
CA ASN A 184 -8.15 1.58 2.52
C ASN A 184 -8.00 2.74 3.50
N SER A 185 -7.04 3.61 3.27
CA SER A 185 -6.82 4.81 4.09
C SER A 185 -7.10 6.07 3.30
N TYR A 186 -7.64 7.08 3.98
CA TYR A 186 -7.98 8.38 3.41
C TYR A 186 -8.25 9.41 4.52
N PHE A 187 -8.17 10.70 4.19
CA PHE A 187 -8.58 11.77 5.09
C PHE A 187 -10.03 12.17 4.85
N ASP A 188 -10.82 12.19 5.91
CA ASP A 188 -12.17 12.75 5.94
C ASP A 188 -12.24 13.87 6.99
N ASN A 189 -12.50 15.10 6.52
CA ASN A 189 -12.59 16.31 7.37
C ASN A 189 -11.41 16.44 8.36
N GLY A 190 -10.19 16.20 7.88
CA GLY A 190 -8.96 16.30 8.69
C GLY A 190 -8.72 15.11 9.61
N LYS A 191 -9.54 14.07 9.57
CA LYS A 191 -9.40 12.83 10.34
C LYS A 191 -8.93 11.72 9.43
N LEU A 192 -7.85 11.03 9.79
CA LEU A 192 -7.37 9.87 9.06
C LEU A 192 -8.26 8.65 9.34
N ILE A 193 -8.84 8.09 8.30
CA ILE A 193 -9.69 6.89 8.37
C ILE A 193 -8.90 5.72 7.79
N LEU A 194 -8.88 4.60 8.50
CA LEU A 194 -8.36 3.33 8.04
C LEU A 194 -9.51 2.33 8.03
N ASP A 195 -9.97 1.95 6.85
CA ASP A 195 -11.00 0.93 6.68
C ASP A 195 -10.35 -0.42 6.39
N VAL A 196 -10.52 -1.37 7.30
CA VAL A 196 -9.98 -2.73 7.20
C VAL A 196 -11.12 -3.68 6.88
N GLU A 197 -10.98 -4.44 5.80
CA GLU A 197 -11.96 -5.43 5.37
C GLU A 197 -11.27 -6.74 4.98
N GLU A 198 -11.87 -7.87 5.33
CA GLU A 198 -11.46 -9.18 4.80
C GLU A 198 -11.87 -9.27 3.34
N ILE A 199 -10.97 -9.71 2.48
CA ILE A 199 -11.25 -9.84 1.05
C ILE A 199 -11.00 -11.27 0.58
N ASN A 200 -11.90 -11.74 -0.28
CA ASN A 200 -11.75 -13.02 -0.97
C ASN A 200 -11.47 -12.76 -2.44
N LEU A 201 -10.33 -13.25 -2.91
CA LEU A 201 -9.90 -13.12 -4.29
C LEU A 201 -9.95 -14.48 -4.98
N ASP A 202 -10.35 -14.50 -6.24
CA ASP A 202 -10.36 -15.71 -7.07
C ASP A 202 -8.92 -16.22 -7.28
N GLN A 203 -8.62 -17.37 -6.72
CA GLN A 203 -7.31 -18.02 -6.80
C GLN A 203 -7.23 -19.06 -7.93
N SER A 204 -8.25 -19.15 -8.79
CA SER A 204 -8.29 -20.11 -9.90
C SER A 204 -7.17 -19.90 -10.93
N SER A 205 -6.72 -18.65 -11.07
CA SER A 205 -5.58 -18.30 -11.90
C SER A 205 -4.89 -17.04 -11.41
N VAL A 206 -3.60 -16.92 -11.74
CA VAL A 206 -2.80 -15.70 -11.47
C VAL A 206 -3.42 -14.47 -12.13
N GLU A 207 -4.01 -14.63 -13.31
CA GLU A 207 -4.65 -13.55 -14.05
C GLU A 207 -5.91 -13.05 -13.35
N ASN A 208 -6.82 -13.96 -12.98
CA ASN A 208 -8.06 -13.63 -12.29
C ASN A 208 -7.77 -12.94 -10.95
N PHE A 209 -6.87 -13.51 -10.16
CA PHE A 209 -6.43 -12.93 -8.89
C PHE A 209 -5.92 -11.50 -9.07
N SER A 210 -4.97 -11.32 -9.98
CA SER A 210 -4.33 -10.01 -10.20
C SER A 210 -5.29 -8.97 -10.75
N ARG A 211 -6.25 -9.38 -11.61
CA ARG A 211 -7.30 -8.51 -12.13
C ARG A 211 -8.25 -8.06 -11.02
N GLN A 212 -8.71 -8.97 -10.16
CA GLN A 212 -9.58 -8.62 -9.04
C GLN A 212 -8.87 -7.72 -8.04
N LEU A 213 -7.61 -8.00 -7.72
CA LEU A 213 -6.80 -7.15 -6.83
C LEU A 213 -6.63 -5.74 -7.40
N ASN A 214 -6.31 -5.61 -8.69
CA ASN A 214 -6.25 -4.30 -9.34
C ASN A 214 -7.60 -3.57 -9.26
N LEU A 215 -8.73 -4.26 -9.50
CA LEU A 215 -10.06 -3.67 -9.43
C LEU A 215 -10.41 -3.14 -8.04
N ILE A 216 -10.07 -3.89 -6.97
CA ILE A 216 -10.23 -3.41 -5.59
C ILE A 216 -9.43 -2.12 -5.39
N ILE A 217 -8.16 -2.11 -5.78
CA ILE A 217 -7.28 -0.95 -5.63
C ILE A 217 -7.83 0.25 -6.43
N GLU A 218 -8.25 0.05 -7.68
CA GLU A 218 -8.85 1.09 -8.53
C GLU A 218 -10.09 1.70 -7.88
N THR A 219 -10.99 0.86 -7.34
CA THR A 219 -12.22 1.29 -6.68
C THR A 219 -11.88 2.21 -5.49
N LYS A 220 -10.91 1.81 -4.66
CA LYS A 220 -10.49 2.62 -3.50
C LYS A 220 -9.77 3.92 -3.92
N ILE A 221 -9.01 3.89 -5.02
CA ILE A 221 -8.39 5.10 -5.58
C ILE A 221 -9.45 6.08 -6.11
N LYS A 222 -10.48 5.59 -6.80
CA LYS A 222 -11.54 6.44 -7.35
C LYS A 222 -12.31 7.23 -6.28
N LEU A 223 -12.41 6.70 -5.06
CA LEU A 223 -13.04 7.41 -3.94
C LEU A 223 -12.21 8.62 -3.47
N HIS A 224 -10.88 8.49 -3.41
CA HIS A 224 -9.95 9.53 -2.95
C HIS A 224 -8.74 9.64 -3.89
N PRO A 225 -8.96 10.06 -5.16
CA PRO A 225 -7.93 9.97 -6.20
C PRO A 225 -6.71 10.86 -5.94
N HIS A 226 -6.86 11.93 -5.16
CA HIS A 226 -5.78 12.86 -4.84
C HIS A 226 -4.84 12.34 -3.74
N GLU A 227 -5.18 11.28 -3.02
CA GLU A 227 -4.37 10.71 -1.94
C GLU A 227 -3.53 9.51 -2.36
N TYR A 228 -3.60 9.09 -3.62
CA TYR A 228 -2.78 7.99 -4.15
C TYR A 228 -1.40 8.47 -4.62
N LEU A 229 -0.40 7.62 -4.46
CA LEU A 229 1.00 7.90 -4.85
C LEU A 229 1.18 7.85 -6.38
N TRP A 230 0.63 8.84 -7.09
CA TRP A 230 0.75 8.96 -8.55
C TRP A 230 2.19 9.24 -9.05
N GLN A 231 3.14 9.52 -8.17
CA GLN A 231 4.54 9.79 -8.50
C GLN A 231 5.32 8.53 -8.91
N HIS A 232 4.77 7.33 -8.68
CA HIS A 232 5.34 6.09 -9.20
C HIS A 232 5.04 5.92 -10.69
N ARG A 233 6.05 5.46 -11.47
CA ARG A 233 5.89 5.17 -12.92
C ARG A 233 5.15 3.85 -13.13
N ARG A 234 3.83 3.82 -12.88
CA ARG A 234 3.00 2.60 -12.83
C ARG A 234 2.98 1.79 -14.13
N PHE A 235 3.14 2.46 -15.27
CA PHE A 235 3.05 1.85 -16.60
C PHE A 235 4.38 1.75 -17.34
N LYS A 236 5.52 1.94 -16.65
CA LYS A 236 6.85 1.99 -17.26
C LYS A 236 7.23 0.72 -18.01
N SER A 237 6.81 -0.45 -17.50
CA SER A 237 7.18 -1.76 -18.04
C SER A 237 6.26 -2.23 -19.19
N THR A 238 5.07 -1.62 -19.32
CA THR A 238 4.08 -2.00 -20.34
C THR A 238 3.96 -1.01 -21.47
N LEU A 239 4.00 0.30 -21.16
CA LEU A 239 3.89 1.37 -22.17
C LEU A 239 5.24 1.99 -22.55
N GLY A 240 6.31 1.62 -21.84
CA GLY A 240 7.67 2.12 -22.09
C GLY A 240 7.99 3.41 -21.32
N LYS A 241 9.01 3.33 -20.44
CA LYS A 241 9.40 4.43 -19.55
C LYS A 241 9.73 5.72 -20.32
N LYS A 242 10.54 5.62 -21.39
CA LYS A 242 10.96 6.78 -22.21
C LYS A 242 9.83 7.32 -23.09
N LYS A 243 8.81 6.51 -23.39
CA LYS A 243 7.71 6.88 -24.26
C LYS A 243 6.68 7.78 -23.56
N ILE A 244 6.37 7.48 -22.29
CA ILE A 244 5.28 8.17 -21.58
C ILE A 244 5.73 9.02 -20.40
N TYR A 245 6.95 8.79 -19.84
CA TYR A 245 7.48 9.53 -18.69
C TYR A 245 8.75 10.29 -19.09
N GLN A 246 8.62 11.19 -20.03
CA GLN A 246 9.68 12.12 -20.43
C GLN A 246 10.00 13.11 -19.30
#